data_74e0354ee995315a4bc13670ea43274e
#
_entry.id   74e0354ee995315a4bc13670ea43274e
#
_cell.length_a   1.000
_cell.length_b   1.000
_cell.length_c   1.000
_cell.angle_alpha   90.00
_cell.angle_beta   90.00
_cell.angle_gamma   90.00
#
_symmetry.space_group_name_H-M   'P 1'
#
loop_
_entity.id
_entity.type
_entity.pdbx_description
1 polymer ?
#
loop_
_entity_poly.entity_id
_entity_poly.type
_entity_poly.pdbx_seq_one_letter_code
_entity_poly.pdbx_strand_id
1 'polypeptide(L)'
;MRSNLWIVWKDISSAMLLVFSLSALWIHPARAQTPDRNQEIQQLKDKLQQLDQTMGEVKAEIDALERQGQQPPAEAKKAPAQPLPQVAVPSEATAAQPQADPVPLEGEITEAKDSLNIYGFAMLDSGYDFGQVDPNWFDVLRPTKLPSFYNEFAPSGNVYAGVRQTRFGVKSSSPTPLGDLKTVFEFELFGTGVDAGQTTFRLRHAYGELGSIGAGQTWSPFMDIDVFPNTIEYWGPNGMVFFRNVQVRWMPIRGERNSVTIAVERPGASADGGIYADRIELSNIKPRFNFPDLSGNVRIDRNWGHLQFASIVRKIGWVDTSDNPINLGGSVVGWGVNLSSNLKVSKTNLAKLEVSYGDGIENYMNDAPVDVGIGRTPPNSLLPIKAVALPVLGIVAFLDHTWGERFTSSGGFSMANISNSGGQLPSDFHRGYYSVGNLLYHPTPKVTMGGEFQWGQRVNFSDGFHSNDYRIQFSFKYDWDKSFKFPSL
;
A
#
# COMPACT_ATOMS: atom_id res chain seq x y z
N MET A 1 -16.32 -1.90 41.84
CA MET A 1 -16.37 -1.71 40.39
C MET A 1 -15.93 -0.32 39.87
N ARG A 2 -15.41 0.61 40.74
CA ARG A 2 -14.96 1.95 40.33
C ARG A 2 -13.44 2.16 40.29
N SER A 3 -12.64 1.19 40.70
CA SER A 3 -11.18 1.33 40.83
C SER A 3 -10.39 0.94 39.58
N ASN A 4 -10.94 0.13 38.65
CA ASN A 4 -10.19 -0.35 37.50
C ASN A 4 -10.28 0.57 36.27
N LEU A 5 -11.27 1.48 36.22
CA LEU A 5 -11.35 2.46 35.12
C LEU A 5 -10.27 3.56 35.21
N TRP A 6 -9.83 3.87 36.43
CA TRP A 6 -8.87 4.96 36.67
C TRP A 6 -7.44 4.61 36.26
N ILE A 7 -7.07 3.34 36.34
CA ILE A 7 -5.74 2.85 35.93
C ILE A 7 -5.65 2.84 34.41
N VAL A 8 -6.69 2.39 33.71
CA VAL A 8 -6.74 2.37 32.26
C VAL A 8 -6.72 3.78 31.66
N TRP A 9 -7.39 4.74 32.27
CA TRP A 9 -7.37 6.15 31.84
C TRP A 9 -6.01 6.82 32.03
N LYS A 10 -5.26 6.46 33.06
CA LYS A 10 -3.95 7.03 33.34
C LYS A 10 -2.91 6.58 32.32
N ASP A 11 -2.97 5.31 31.88
CA ASP A 11 -2.06 4.74 30.88
C ASP A 11 -2.43 5.22 29.45
N ILE A 12 -3.72 5.34 29.14
CA ILE A 12 -4.21 5.90 27.86
C ILE A 12 -3.90 7.39 27.75
N SER A 13 -4.06 8.16 28.84
CA SER A 13 -3.73 9.59 28.84
C SER A 13 -2.23 9.82 28.65
N SER A 14 -1.38 8.95 29.19
CA SER A 14 0.07 9.01 28.99
C SER A 14 0.49 8.65 27.57
N ALA A 15 -0.15 7.66 26.95
CA ALA A 15 0.11 7.27 25.56
C ALA A 15 -0.42 8.32 24.56
N MET A 16 -1.59 8.91 24.81
CA MET A 16 -2.15 10.00 23.99
C MET A 16 -1.34 11.30 24.10
N LEU A 17 -0.85 11.64 25.29
CA LEU A 17 0.04 12.79 25.49
C LEU A 17 1.41 12.60 24.82
N LEU A 18 1.92 11.38 24.74
CA LEU A 18 3.15 11.08 23.99
C LEU A 18 2.98 11.22 22.49
N VAL A 19 1.85 10.83 21.94
CA VAL A 19 1.53 11.00 20.51
C VAL A 19 1.31 12.48 20.15
N PHE A 20 0.68 13.27 21.03
CA PHE A 20 0.49 14.71 20.81
C PHE A 20 1.73 15.55 21.12
N SER A 21 2.61 15.13 22.03
CA SER A 21 3.84 15.87 22.34
C SER A 21 4.95 15.69 21.32
N LEU A 22 4.97 14.58 20.56
CA LEU A 22 5.91 14.38 19.48
C LEU A 22 5.60 15.18 18.20
N SER A 23 4.34 15.59 18.01
CA SER A 23 3.95 16.45 16.88
C SER A 23 4.23 17.95 17.08
N ALA A 24 4.47 18.41 18.32
CA ALA A 24 4.67 19.83 18.62
C ALA A 24 6.15 20.29 18.59
N LEU A 25 7.12 19.41 18.38
CA LEU A 25 8.56 19.73 18.53
C LEU A 25 9.29 20.12 17.24
N TRP A 26 8.58 20.29 16.10
CA TRP A 26 9.24 20.61 14.82
C TRP A 26 8.63 21.82 14.09
N ILE A 27 8.35 22.91 14.81
CA ILE A 27 8.07 24.21 14.17
C ILE A 27 9.13 25.21 14.64
N HIS A 28 10.25 25.24 13.95
CA HIS A 28 11.14 26.41 13.96
C HIS A 28 10.85 27.20 12.68
N PRO A 29 10.50 28.49 12.77
CA PRO A 29 10.39 29.32 11.60
C PRO A 29 11.80 29.70 11.13
N ALA A 30 12.27 29.05 10.06
CA ALA A 30 13.41 29.57 9.31
C ALA A 30 12.97 30.90 8.66
N ARG A 31 13.55 32.02 9.08
CA ARG A 31 13.45 33.30 8.40
C ARG A 31 14.10 33.14 7.02
N ALA A 32 13.30 32.92 6.00
CA ALA A 32 13.73 33.02 4.61
C ALA A 32 14.04 34.50 4.32
N GLN A 33 15.27 34.81 3.97
CA GLN A 33 15.60 36.06 3.27
C GLN A 33 14.89 35.99 1.93
N THR A 34 14.04 36.96 1.63
CA THR A 34 13.41 37.17 0.32
C THR A 34 14.51 37.43 -0.69
N PRO A 35 14.67 36.60 -1.74
CA PRO A 35 15.59 36.94 -2.84
C PRO A 35 15.13 38.22 -3.53
N ASP A 36 16.09 39.01 -3.99
CA ASP A 36 15.81 40.24 -4.75
C ASP A 36 15.08 39.85 -6.05
N ARG A 37 13.83 40.28 -6.17
CA ARG A 37 12.92 40.01 -7.30
C ARG A 37 13.55 40.26 -8.67
N ASN A 38 14.51 41.18 -8.73
CA ASN A 38 15.25 41.49 -9.95
C ASN A 38 16.27 40.38 -10.31
N GLN A 39 16.87 39.73 -9.34
CA GLN A 39 17.76 38.57 -9.57
C GLN A 39 17.00 37.35 -10.06
N GLU A 40 15.80 37.08 -9.52
CA GLU A 40 14.94 35.98 -10.01
C GLU A 40 14.48 36.23 -11.45
N ILE A 41 14.07 37.45 -11.77
CA ILE A 41 13.67 37.81 -13.15
C ILE A 41 14.83 37.63 -14.12
N GLN A 42 16.06 37.99 -13.73
CA GLN A 42 17.22 37.82 -14.59
C GLN A 42 17.55 36.34 -14.78
N GLN A 43 17.52 35.53 -13.74
CA GLN A 43 17.74 34.10 -13.84
C GLN A 43 16.67 33.39 -14.71
N LEU A 44 15.42 33.82 -14.64
CA LEU A 44 14.35 33.32 -15.51
C LEU A 44 14.57 33.68 -16.97
N LYS A 45 15.04 34.91 -17.24
CA LYS A 45 15.38 35.34 -18.61
C LYS A 45 16.54 34.54 -19.19
N ASP A 46 17.58 34.29 -18.40
CA ASP A 46 18.73 33.50 -18.82
C ASP A 46 18.34 32.03 -19.11
N LYS A 47 17.46 31.45 -18.29
CA LYS A 47 16.89 30.14 -18.55
C LYS A 47 16.02 30.07 -19.80
N LEU A 48 15.23 31.09 -20.04
CA LEU A 48 14.39 31.18 -21.23
C LEU A 48 15.23 31.27 -22.51
N GLN A 49 16.35 31.99 -22.47
CA GLN A 49 17.29 32.05 -23.56
C GLN A 49 18.01 30.75 -23.82
N GLN A 50 18.35 29.97 -22.77
CA GLN A 50 18.89 28.61 -22.89
C GLN A 50 17.88 27.65 -23.51
N LEU A 51 16.61 27.73 -23.10
CA LEU A 51 15.55 26.92 -23.67
C LEU A 51 15.31 27.19 -25.15
N ASP A 52 15.32 28.45 -25.57
CA ASP A 52 15.18 28.82 -26.97
C ASP A 52 16.35 28.32 -27.84
N GLN A 53 17.56 28.32 -27.29
CA GLN A 53 18.74 27.78 -27.96
C GLN A 53 18.62 26.26 -28.10
N THR A 54 18.22 25.54 -27.05
CA THR A 54 18.02 24.07 -27.08
C THR A 54 16.89 23.68 -28.04
N MET A 55 15.81 24.44 -28.09
CA MET A 55 14.74 24.23 -29.08
C MET A 55 15.23 24.43 -30.52
N GLY A 56 16.11 25.37 -30.74
CA GLY A 56 16.75 25.60 -32.06
C GLY A 56 17.59 24.39 -32.49
N GLU A 57 18.37 23.83 -31.60
CA GLU A 57 19.20 22.65 -31.83
C GLU A 57 18.37 21.39 -32.13
N VAL A 58 17.34 21.11 -31.31
CA VAL A 58 16.41 19.99 -31.52
C VAL A 58 15.67 20.11 -32.84
N LYS A 59 15.25 21.31 -33.22
CA LYS A 59 14.59 21.54 -34.51
C LYS A 59 15.52 21.31 -35.69
N ALA A 60 16.80 21.69 -35.59
CA ALA A 60 17.81 21.43 -36.61
C ALA A 60 18.11 19.93 -36.75
N GLU A 61 18.07 19.17 -35.64
CA GLU A 61 18.25 17.72 -35.63
C GLU A 61 17.05 16.98 -36.24
N ILE A 62 15.82 17.43 -35.97
CA ILE A 62 14.61 16.92 -36.60
C ILE A 62 14.66 17.16 -38.12
N ASP A 63 15.00 18.35 -38.57
CA ASP A 63 15.14 18.68 -39.98
C ASP A 63 16.25 17.85 -40.68
N ALA A 64 17.31 17.47 -39.95
CA ALA A 64 18.37 16.61 -40.44
C ALA A 64 17.90 15.14 -40.59
N LEU A 65 17.14 14.63 -39.61
CA LEU A 65 16.56 13.29 -39.66
C LEU A 65 15.47 13.15 -40.73
N GLU A 66 14.65 14.17 -40.94
CA GLU A 66 13.65 14.18 -42.01
C GLU A 66 14.30 14.15 -43.41
N ARG A 67 15.45 14.81 -43.61
CA ARG A 67 16.22 14.75 -44.84
C ARG A 67 16.86 13.37 -45.07
N GLN A 68 17.25 12.64 -44.01
CA GLN A 68 17.74 11.26 -44.09
C GLN A 68 16.64 10.25 -44.40
N GLY A 69 15.39 10.51 -43.97
CA GLY A 69 14.24 9.65 -44.22
C GLY A 69 13.68 9.67 -45.65
N GLN A 70 14.20 10.55 -46.55
CA GLN A 70 13.73 10.67 -47.92
C GLN A 70 14.50 9.82 -48.98
N GLN A 71 15.39 8.93 -48.55
CA GLN A 71 15.99 7.94 -49.47
C GLN A 71 15.12 6.67 -49.52
N PRO A 72 14.79 6.13 -50.75
CA PRO A 72 13.95 4.94 -50.85
C PRO A 72 14.64 3.71 -50.28
N PRO A 73 13.92 2.84 -49.54
CA PRO A 73 14.52 1.65 -48.95
C PRO A 73 14.79 0.57 -49.95
N ALA A 74 16.02 0.04 -49.94
CA ALA A 74 16.30 -1.28 -50.48
C ALA A 74 15.58 -2.36 -49.63
N GLU A 75 14.90 -3.29 -50.27
CA GLU A 75 14.17 -4.39 -49.65
C GLU A 75 15.04 -5.17 -48.65
N ALA A 76 14.73 -5.07 -47.36
CA ALA A 76 15.28 -5.94 -46.34
C ALA A 76 14.17 -6.83 -45.77
N LYS A 77 14.39 -8.15 -45.86
CA LYS A 77 13.54 -9.21 -45.35
C LYS A 77 13.14 -8.95 -43.87
N LYS A 78 11.83 -9.04 -43.61
CA LYS A 78 11.27 -9.04 -42.26
C LYS A 78 11.90 -10.15 -41.41
N ALA A 79 12.71 -9.77 -40.43
CA ALA A 79 13.00 -10.59 -39.25
C ALA A 79 11.86 -10.42 -38.22
N PRO A 80 11.51 -11.48 -37.49
CA PRO A 80 10.43 -11.36 -36.49
C PRO A 80 10.84 -10.36 -35.40
N ALA A 81 9.92 -9.47 -35.09
CA ALA A 81 10.08 -8.51 -33.98
C ALA A 81 10.32 -9.28 -32.67
N GLN A 82 11.50 -9.15 -32.12
CA GLN A 82 11.73 -9.51 -30.73
C GLN A 82 10.98 -8.49 -29.87
N PRO A 83 10.26 -8.94 -28.81
CA PRO A 83 9.67 -8.02 -27.85
C PRO A 83 10.80 -7.20 -27.20
N LEU A 84 10.60 -5.89 -27.15
CA LEU A 84 11.44 -5.00 -26.34
C LEU A 84 11.57 -5.59 -24.94
N PRO A 85 12.74 -5.55 -24.31
CA PRO A 85 12.88 -5.97 -22.93
C PRO A 85 11.92 -5.12 -22.10
N GLN A 86 10.90 -5.77 -21.56
CA GLN A 86 10.08 -5.17 -20.53
C GLN A 86 11.04 -4.85 -19.36
N VAL A 87 11.28 -3.56 -19.17
CA VAL A 87 11.79 -3.08 -17.89
C VAL A 87 10.87 -3.71 -16.86
N ALA A 88 11.43 -4.48 -15.94
CA ALA A 88 10.67 -5.08 -14.87
C ALA A 88 9.98 -3.93 -14.12
N VAL A 89 8.70 -3.72 -14.44
CA VAL A 89 7.87 -2.80 -13.67
C VAL A 89 8.00 -3.25 -12.22
N PRO A 90 8.35 -2.38 -11.29
CA PRO A 90 8.39 -2.73 -9.87
C PRO A 90 7.11 -3.48 -9.57
N SER A 91 7.22 -4.64 -8.92
CA SER A 91 6.04 -5.36 -8.44
C SER A 91 5.29 -4.37 -7.56
N GLU A 92 4.24 -3.77 -8.11
CA GLU A 92 3.39 -2.88 -7.31
C GLU A 92 2.98 -3.67 -6.08
N ALA A 93 3.31 -3.14 -4.93
CA ALA A 93 2.92 -3.73 -3.66
C ALA A 93 1.47 -4.14 -3.75
N THR A 94 1.20 -5.40 -3.47
CA THR A 94 -0.13 -5.98 -3.60
C THR A 94 -0.97 -5.43 -2.46
N ALA A 95 -1.25 -4.14 -2.51
CA ALA A 95 -2.15 -3.50 -1.58
C ALA A 95 -3.56 -4.01 -1.83
N ALA A 96 -4.31 -4.17 -0.81
CA ALA A 96 -5.61 -4.79 -0.91
C ALA A 96 -6.60 -4.24 0.07
N GLN A 97 -7.64 -4.75 0.30
CA GLN A 97 -8.90 -4.29 0.64
C GLN A 97 -9.59 -4.75 1.88
N PRO A 98 -10.48 -3.91 2.35
CA PRO A 98 -11.27 -4.16 3.52
C PRO A 98 -12.62 -4.77 3.22
N GLN A 99 -12.98 -5.49 3.90
CA GLN A 99 -13.95 -6.21 4.71
C GLN A 99 -13.32 -7.54 4.98
N ALA A 100 -12.36 -7.46 5.84
CA ALA A 100 -11.92 -8.63 6.50
C ALA A 100 -12.99 -8.97 7.52
N ASP A 101 -13.78 -9.95 7.20
CA ASP A 101 -13.86 -10.94 8.23
C ASP A 101 -12.42 -11.38 8.44
N PRO A 102 -11.83 -11.21 9.65
CA PRO A 102 -10.60 -11.89 9.97
C PRO A 102 -10.80 -13.30 9.45
N VAL A 103 -9.80 -13.89 8.77
CA VAL A 103 -9.89 -15.30 8.50
C VAL A 103 -9.78 -15.98 9.88
N PRO A 104 -10.86 -16.12 10.65
CA PRO A 104 -10.84 -16.94 11.83
C PRO A 104 -10.82 -18.33 11.24
N LEU A 105 -9.65 -18.95 11.28
CA LEU A 105 -9.58 -20.38 11.16
C LEU A 105 -10.16 -21.06 12.43
N GLU A 106 -10.67 -20.28 13.37
CA GLU A 106 -11.34 -20.73 14.56
C GLU A 106 -12.84 -20.88 14.32
N GLY A 107 -13.27 -22.11 14.02
CA GLY A 107 -14.63 -22.58 14.18
C GLY A 107 -14.72 -23.43 15.44
N GLU A 108 -15.84 -23.31 16.16
CA GLU A 108 -16.19 -24.08 17.34
C GLU A 108 -15.80 -25.55 17.20
N ILE A 109 -15.14 -26.10 18.24
CA ILE A 109 -14.82 -27.53 18.40
C ILE A 109 -16.14 -28.24 18.59
N THR A 110 -16.75 -28.69 17.51
CA THR A 110 -17.81 -29.64 17.50
C THR A 110 -17.37 -30.82 16.63
N GLU A 111 -17.30 -32.00 17.22
CA GLU A 111 -17.02 -33.34 16.64
C GLU A 111 -16.24 -33.32 15.31
N ALA A 112 -15.07 -33.95 15.31
CA ALA A 112 -14.15 -34.07 14.19
C ALA A 112 -14.84 -34.50 12.88
N LYS A 113 -15.26 -33.54 12.07
CA LYS A 113 -15.88 -33.75 10.75
C LYS A 113 -15.21 -32.85 9.74
N ASP A 114 -14.98 -33.41 8.56
CA ASP A 114 -14.55 -32.61 7.42
C ASP A 114 -15.57 -31.51 7.11
N SER A 115 -15.12 -30.28 6.92
CA SER A 115 -15.97 -29.19 6.58
C SER A 115 -15.43 -28.41 5.38
N LEU A 116 -16.35 -27.95 4.54
CA LEU A 116 -16.09 -27.06 3.40
C LEU A 116 -17.04 -25.88 3.50
N ASN A 117 -16.48 -24.67 3.47
CA ASN A 117 -17.26 -23.43 3.41
C ASN A 117 -16.96 -22.72 2.10
N ILE A 118 -17.99 -22.45 1.33
CA ILE A 118 -17.94 -21.63 0.12
C ILE A 118 -18.56 -20.29 0.47
N TYR A 119 -17.82 -19.20 0.28
CA TYR A 119 -18.23 -17.86 0.66
C TYR A 119 -17.80 -16.81 -0.36
N GLY A 120 -18.33 -15.62 -0.22
CA GLY A 120 -17.97 -14.49 -1.05
C GLY A 120 -19.04 -13.43 -1.06
N PHE A 121 -18.88 -12.47 -1.95
CA PHE A 121 -19.87 -11.46 -2.21
C PHE A 121 -19.81 -10.94 -3.65
N ALA A 122 -20.95 -10.49 -4.17
CA ALA A 122 -21.02 -9.63 -5.34
C ALA A 122 -21.17 -8.18 -4.88
N MET A 123 -20.36 -7.27 -5.44
CA MET A 123 -20.41 -5.86 -5.08
C MET A 123 -20.42 -4.99 -6.32
N LEU A 124 -21.36 -4.05 -6.35
CA LEU A 124 -21.41 -2.96 -7.31
C LEU A 124 -21.00 -1.68 -6.59
N ASP A 125 -19.99 -1.02 -7.13
CA ASP A 125 -19.56 0.30 -6.72
C ASP A 125 -19.94 1.31 -7.81
N SER A 126 -20.35 2.50 -7.42
CA SER A 126 -20.56 3.63 -8.31
C SER A 126 -20.24 4.91 -7.58
N GLY A 127 -19.74 5.90 -8.30
CA GLY A 127 -19.37 7.15 -7.66
C GLY A 127 -19.04 8.26 -8.63
N TYR A 128 -18.63 9.36 -8.05
CA TYR A 128 -18.22 10.57 -8.75
C TYR A 128 -16.95 11.13 -8.13
N ASP A 129 -15.91 11.29 -8.94
CA ASP A 129 -14.66 11.95 -8.59
C ASP A 129 -14.73 13.43 -8.98
N PHE A 130 -14.48 14.30 -8.03
CA PHE A 130 -14.49 15.75 -8.26
C PHE A 130 -13.14 16.27 -8.77
N GLY A 131 -12.06 15.50 -8.59
CA GLY A 131 -10.71 15.79 -9.05
C GLY A 131 -10.32 15.05 -10.33
N GLN A 132 -9.02 15.09 -10.65
CA GLN A 132 -8.43 14.25 -11.68
C GLN A 132 -8.02 12.92 -11.06
N VAL A 133 -8.26 11.83 -11.79
CA VAL A 133 -7.93 10.48 -11.34
C VAL A 133 -7.11 9.75 -12.39
N ASP A 134 -6.16 8.93 -11.93
CA ASP A 134 -5.45 7.96 -12.78
C ASP A 134 -6.46 6.94 -13.33
N PRO A 135 -6.62 6.82 -14.67
CA PRO A 135 -7.61 5.94 -15.28
C PRO A 135 -7.43 4.46 -14.93
N ASN A 136 -6.25 4.04 -14.49
CA ASN A 136 -6.01 2.68 -14.01
C ASN A 136 -6.47 2.45 -12.57
N TRP A 137 -6.80 3.54 -11.85
CA TRP A 137 -7.20 3.54 -10.45
C TRP A 137 -8.50 4.30 -10.21
N PHE A 138 -9.35 4.37 -11.23
CA PHE A 138 -10.56 5.18 -11.30
C PHE A 138 -11.59 4.91 -10.20
N ASP A 139 -11.61 3.72 -9.62
CA ASP A 139 -12.59 3.28 -8.62
C ASP A 139 -12.04 3.20 -7.18
N VAL A 140 -10.84 3.76 -6.94
CA VAL A 140 -10.21 3.83 -5.61
C VAL A 140 -9.55 5.17 -5.35
N LEU A 141 -9.42 5.53 -4.07
CA LEU A 141 -8.74 6.75 -3.65
C LEU A 141 -7.34 6.42 -3.12
N ARG A 142 -6.33 6.63 -3.96
CA ARG A 142 -4.92 6.40 -3.64
C ARG A 142 -4.13 7.70 -3.72
N PRO A 143 -3.68 8.30 -2.61
CA PRO A 143 -2.85 9.49 -2.63
C PRO A 143 -1.61 9.40 -3.52
N THR A 144 -0.96 8.22 -3.63
CA THR A 144 0.19 8.04 -4.55
C THR A 144 -0.18 8.10 -6.02
N LYS A 145 -1.47 7.94 -6.36
CA LYS A 145 -2.02 7.95 -7.73
C LYS A 145 -2.79 9.23 -8.08
N LEU A 146 -2.82 10.20 -7.18
CA LEU A 146 -3.29 11.54 -7.50
C LEU A 146 -2.24 12.27 -8.35
N PRO A 147 -2.63 13.30 -9.14
CA PRO A 147 -1.72 14.01 -10.02
C PRO A 147 -0.46 14.49 -9.32
N SER A 148 0.69 14.28 -9.96
CA SER A 148 2.01 14.77 -9.53
C SER A 148 2.39 16.10 -10.17
N PHE A 149 1.63 16.55 -11.19
CA PHE A 149 1.73 17.86 -11.82
C PHE A 149 0.39 18.26 -12.46
N TYR A 150 0.27 19.53 -12.87
CA TYR A 150 -0.96 20.03 -13.47
C TYR A 150 -1.34 19.32 -14.76
N ASN A 151 -2.61 18.88 -14.86
CA ASN A 151 -3.18 18.21 -16.03
C ASN A 151 -2.48 16.89 -16.41
N GLU A 152 -1.98 16.14 -15.42
CA GLU A 152 -1.41 14.82 -15.65
C GLU A 152 -2.45 13.84 -16.20
N PHE A 153 -3.70 13.93 -15.74
CA PHE A 153 -4.79 13.06 -16.16
C PHE A 153 -5.91 13.84 -16.87
N ALA A 154 -6.94 13.11 -17.32
CA ALA A 154 -8.14 13.70 -17.91
C ALA A 154 -8.80 14.73 -16.98
N PRO A 155 -9.59 15.67 -17.52
CA PRO A 155 -10.26 16.70 -16.73
C PRO A 155 -11.05 16.10 -15.56
N SER A 156 -11.15 16.90 -14.49
CA SER A 156 -11.95 16.60 -13.29
C SER A 156 -13.42 16.35 -13.61
N GLY A 157 -14.10 15.62 -12.74
CA GLY A 157 -15.53 15.40 -12.85
C GLY A 157 -15.90 14.09 -13.57
N ASN A 158 -15.44 12.95 -13.02
CA ASN A 158 -15.61 11.64 -13.64
C ASN A 158 -16.61 10.77 -12.87
N VAL A 159 -17.57 10.18 -13.59
CA VAL A 159 -18.44 9.12 -13.07
C VAL A 159 -17.74 7.78 -13.25
N TYR A 160 -17.81 6.92 -12.24
CA TYR A 160 -17.33 5.55 -12.35
C TYR A 160 -18.37 4.54 -11.87
N ALA A 161 -18.26 3.31 -12.36
CA ALA A 161 -18.95 2.14 -11.82
C ALA A 161 -18.08 0.90 -12.04
N GLY A 162 -18.16 -0.06 -11.12
CA GLY A 162 -17.36 -1.27 -11.21
C GLY A 162 -17.87 -2.37 -10.29
N VAL A 163 -17.45 -3.59 -10.60
CA VAL A 163 -17.73 -4.80 -9.80
C VAL A 163 -16.43 -5.45 -9.30
N ARG A 164 -15.33 -4.73 -9.39
CA ARG A 164 -13.96 -5.23 -9.16
C ARG A 164 -13.74 -5.73 -7.74
N GLN A 165 -14.50 -5.25 -6.77
CA GLN A 165 -14.44 -5.70 -5.39
C GLN A 165 -15.04 -7.11 -5.18
N THR A 166 -15.85 -7.60 -6.12
CA THR A 166 -16.48 -8.93 -6.04
C THR A 166 -15.46 -10.01 -5.71
N ARG A 167 -15.81 -10.87 -4.75
CA ARG A 167 -14.91 -11.85 -4.15
C ARG A 167 -15.52 -13.22 -4.06
N PHE A 168 -14.68 -14.25 -4.20
CA PHE A 168 -15.05 -15.64 -4.03
C PHE A 168 -13.96 -16.37 -3.23
N GLY A 169 -14.36 -17.22 -2.28
CA GLY A 169 -13.44 -17.99 -1.48
C GLY A 169 -13.99 -19.35 -1.07
N VAL A 170 -13.05 -20.24 -0.77
CA VAL A 170 -13.32 -21.57 -0.21
C VAL A 170 -12.40 -21.77 0.98
N LYS A 171 -12.97 -22.23 2.10
CA LYS A 171 -12.24 -22.68 3.29
C LYS A 171 -12.53 -24.14 3.53
N SER A 172 -11.53 -24.90 3.96
CA SER A 172 -11.76 -26.28 4.44
C SER A 172 -11.11 -26.49 5.80
N SER A 173 -11.66 -27.42 6.55
CA SER A 173 -11.06 -27.93 7.77
C SER A 173 -11.25 -29.45 7.82
N SER A 174 -10.15 -30.19 8.03
CA SER A 174 -10.13 -31.66 8.12
C SER A 174 -9.32 -32.04 9.33
N PRO A 175 -9.89 -32.80 10.28
CA PRO A 175 -9.18 -33.27 11.45
C PRO A 175 -8.09 -34.29 11.04
N THR A 176 -6.89 -34.13 11.62
CA THR A 176 -5.77 -35.05 11.41
C THR A 176 -5.13 -35.42 12.75
N PRO A 177 -4.31 -36.50 12.82
CA PRO A 177 -3.56 -36.83 14.03
C PRO A 177 -2.61 -35.74 14.53
N LEU A 178 -2.27 -34.77 13.67
CA LEU A 178 -1.38 -33.63 13.98
C LEU A 178 -2.13 -32.34 14.29
N GLY A 179 -3.47 -32.42 14.40
CA GLY A 179 -4.37 -31.26 14.53
C GLY A 179 -5.18 -31.03 13.25
N ASP A 180 -6.03 -30.03 13.27
CA ASP A 180 -6.85 -29.70 12.09
C ASP A 180 -5.97 -29.18 10.96
N LEU A 181 -6.11 -29.77 9.78
CA LEU A 181 -5.62 -29.22 8.52
C LEU A 181 -6.65 -28.18 8.03
N LYS A 182 -6.31 -26.93 8.08
CA LYS A 182 -7.16 -25.83 7.61
C LYS A 182 -6.59 -25.26 6.33
N THR A 183 -7.44 -24.97 5.34
CA THR A 183 -7.02 -24.33 4.09
C THR A 183 -7.94 -23.18 3.73
N VAL A 184 -7.40 -22.21 3.00
CA VAL A 184 -8.16 -21.11 2.38
C VAL A 184 -7.64 -20.85 0.97
N PHE A 185 -8.60 -20.74 0.06
CA PHE A 185 -8.35 -20.25 -1.30
C PHE A 185 -9.34 -19.14 -1.59
N GLU A 186 -8.85 -17.93 -1.92
CA GLU A 186 -9.68 -16.75 -2.15
C GLU A 186 -9.13 -15.90 -3.26
N PHE A 187 -10.01 -15.40 -4.11
CA PHE A 187 -9.69 -14.42 -5.15
C PHE A 187 -10.78 -13.36 -5.28
N GLU A 188 -10.43 -12.26 -5.90
CA GLU A 188 -11.31 -11.14 -6.21
C GLU A 188 -11.13 -10.70 -7.67
N LEU A 189 -11.94 -9.75 -8.14
CA LEU A 189 -11.90 -9.27 -9.52
C LEU A 189 -11.08 -7.99 -9.71
N PHE A 190 -10.31 -7.59 -8.72
CA PHE A 190 -9.57 -6.33 -8.71
C PHE A 190 -8.17 -6.48 -9.33
N GLY A 191 -8.02 -6.23 -10.62
CA GLY A 191 -6.73 -6.24 -11.31
C GLY A 191 -5.77 -5.17 -10.78
N THR A 192 -4.49 -5.55 -10.63
CA THR A 192 -3.38 -4.66 -10.21
C THR A 192 -2.15 -4.94 -11.07
N GLY A 193 -1.10 -4.11 -10.96
CA GLY A 193 0.10 -4.25 -11.79
C GLY A 193 -0.24 -4.01 -13.26
N VAL A 194 0.08 -4.96 -14.13
CA VAL A 194 -0.22 -4.88 -15.57
C VAL A 194 -1.72 -4.92 -15.87
N ASP A 195 -2.52 -5.44 -14.94
CA ASP A 195 -3.98 -5.50 -15.04
C ASP A 195 -4.68 -4.36 -14.28
N ALA A 196 -3.95 -3.32 -13.87
CA ALA A 196 -4.54 -2.18 -13.18
C ALA A 196 -5.67 -1.56 -14.03
N GLY A 197 -6.81 -1.25 -13.38
CA GLY A 197 -8.02 -0.78 -14.06
C GLY A 197 -8.89 -1.89 -14.66
N GLN A 198 -8.41 -3.12 -14.78
CA GLN A 198 -9.15 -4.23 -15.36
C GLN A 198 -9.94 -5.02 -14.31
N THR A 199 -11.04 -5.65 -14.77
CA THR A 199 -11.82 -6.61 -14.00
C THR A 199 -11.24 -8.01 -14.27
N THR A 200 -10.22 -8.40 -13.51
CA THR A 200 -9.47 -9.65 -13.68
C THR A 200 -9.30 -10.39 -12.36
N PHE A 201 -9.14 -11.71 -12.43
CA PHE A 201 -8.92 -12.53 -11.25
C PHE A 201 -7.59 -12.19 -10.58
N ARG A 202 -7.65 -11.92 -9.29
CA ARG A 202 -6.48 -11.68 -8.43
C ARG A 202 -6.52 -12.61 -7.23
N LEU A 203 -5.46 -13.38 -7.05
CA LEU A 203 -5.31 -14.25 -5.89
C LEU A 203 -5.12 -13.43 -4.61
N ARG A 204 -5.97 -13.68 -3.63
CA ARG A 204 -5.85 -13.12 -2.27
C ARG A 204 -5.16 -14.10 -1.33
N HIS A 205 -5.75 -15.28 -1.16
CA HIS A 205 -5.24 -16.31 -0.30
C HIS A 205 -5.12 -17.64 -1.06
N ALA A 206 -4.00 -18.31 -0.87
CA ALA A 206 -3.77 -19.72 -1.17
C ALA A 206 -2.87 -20.25 -0.05
N TYR A 207 -3.49 -20.67 1.06
CA TYR A 207 -2.80 -20.87 2.31
C TYR A 207 -3.39 -22.05 3.09
N GLY A 208 -2.52 -22.76 3.80
CA GLY A 208 -2.92 -23.86 4.69
C GLY A 208 -2.18 -23.82 6.02
N GLU A 209 -2.82 -24.37 7.04
CA GLU A 209 -2.26 -24.56 8.39
C GLU A 209 -2.44 -25.98 8.86
N LEU A 210 -1.41 -26.53 9.50
CA LEU A 210 -1.45 -27.79 10.25
C LEU A 210 -0.77 -27.60 11.60
N GLY A 211 -1.54 -27.71 12.68
CA GLY A 211 -1.04 -27.42 14.02
C GLY A 211 -0.48 -25.98 14.11
N SER A 212 0.77 -25.82 14.51
CA SER A 212 1.43 -24.52 14.67
C SER A 212 2.16 -24.01 13.42
N ILE A 213 2.09 -24.73 12.31
CA ILE A 213 2.79 -24.35 11.08
C ILE A 213 1.76 -23.97 10.02
N GLY A 214 2.02 -22.86 9.32
CA GLY A 214 1.24 -22.43 8.17
C GLY A 214 2.14 -22.14 6.98
N ALA A 215 1.64 -22.36 5.75
CA ALA A 215 2.38 -22.11 4.53
C ALA A 215 1.45 -21.67 3.38
N GLY A 216 1.96 -20.82 2.50
CA GLY A 216 1.26 -20.29 1.33
C GLY A 216 1.21 -18.78 1.31
N GLN A 217 0.29 -18.22 0.51
CA GLN A 217 0.07 -16.78 0.42
C GLN A 217 -1.10 -16.36 1.33
N THR A 218 -0.84 -15.46 2.25
CA THR A 218 -1.85 -14.85 3.13
C THR A 218 -1.32 -13.54 3.71
N TRP A 219 -2.05 -12.94 4.67
CA TRP A 219 -1.63 -11.73 5.36
C TRP A 219 -0.25 -11.89 6.01
N SER A 220 0.63 -10.90 5.79
CA SER A 220 1.90 -10.83 6.51
C SER A 220 1.67 -10.70 8.02
N PRO A 221 2.45 -11.37 8.88
CA PRO A 221 2.41 -11.09 10.31
C PRO A 221 2.79 -9.65 10.69
N PHE A 222 3.40 -8.89 9.79
CA PHE A 222 3.73 -7.49 10.03
C PHE A 222 2.50 -6.58 10.03
N MET A 223 1.38 -7.01 9.42
CA MET A 223 0.13 -6.25 9.39
C MET A 223 -0.89 -6.71 10.44
N ASP A 224 -1.89 -5.87 10.68
CA ASP A 224 -3.08 -6.18 11.46
C ASP A 224 -4.34 -5.83 10.68
N ILE A 225 -4.99 -6.85 10.13
CA ILE A 225 -6.18 -6.64 9.29
C ILE A 225 -7.37 -6.10 10.09
N ASP A 226 -7.44 -6.35 11.39
CA ASP A 226 -8.59 -5.97 12.22
C ASP A 226 -8.72 -4.46 12.39
N VAL A 227 -7.63 -3.69 12.20
CA VAL A 227 -7.69 -2.21 12.27
C VAL A 227 -8.19 -1.58 10.98
N PHE A 228 -8.51 -2.39 9.95
CA PHE A 228 -9.14 -1.86 8.75
C PHE A 228 -10.53 -1.31 9.10
N PRO A 229 -10.89 -0.05 8.73
CA PRO A 229 -12.17 0.56 9.05
C PRO A 229 -13.34 -0.03 8.25
N ASN A 230 -14.56 0.15 8.74
CA ASN A 230 -15.78 -0.30 8.06
C ASN A 230 -16.17 0.68 6.92
N THR A 231 -15.37 0.70 5.85
CA THR A 231 -15.56 1.54 4.66
C THR A 231 -16.06 0.73 3.46
N ILE A 232 -16.59 1.38 2.43
CA ILE A 232 -16.96 0.76 1.16
C ILE A 232 -15.96 1.07 0.04
N GLU A 233 -15.09 2.05 0.26
CA GLU A 233 -13.95 2.32 -0.61
C GLU A 233 -12.97 1.15 -0.57
N TYR A 234 -12.46 0.72 -1.74
CA TYR A 234 -11.67 -0.51 -1.88
C TYR A 234 -10.27 -0.41 -1.28
N TRP A 235 -9.53 0.65 -1.49
CA TRP A 235 -8.11 0.71 -1.15
C TRP A 235 -7.86 0.90 0.35
N GLY A 236 -8.59 1.80 0.98
CA GLY A 236 -8.54 2.06 2.42
C GLY A 236 -7.40 2.97 2.87
N PRO A 237 -7.10 2.97 4.17
CA PRO A 237 -6.15 3.89 4.79
C PRO A 237 -4.75 3.77 4.19
N ASN A 238 -4.24 4.85 3.60
CA ASN A 238 -2.96 4.88 2.90
C ASN A 238 -1.74 4.63 3.82
N GLY A 239 -1.81 5.02 5.09
CA GLY A 239 -0.75 4.83 6.09
C GLY A 239 -0.81 3.50 6.84
N MET A 240 -1.71 2.59 6.48
CA MET A 240 -1.82 1.26 7.06
C MET A 240 -0.72 0.33 6.54
N VAL A 241 -0.20 -0.55 7.38
CA VAL A 241 0.54 -1.73 6.90
C VAL A 241 -0.47 -2.73 6.36
N PHE A 242 -0.39 -3.02 5.05
CA PHE A 242 -1.38 -3.86 4.38
C PHE A 242 -0.76 -4.68 3.25
N PHE A 243 -0.36 -5.90 3.54
CA PHE A 243 0.33 -6.75 2.57
C PHE A 243 0.01 -8.23 2.73
N ARG A 244 -0.18 -8.91 1.60
CA ARG A 244 -0.27 -10.37 1.53
C ARG A 244 0.99 -10.89 0.86
N ASN A 245 1.64 -11.87 1.48
CA ASN A 245 2.88 -12.43 0.96
C ASN A 245 2.89 -13.95 0.99
N VAL A 246 3.69 -14.55 0.12
CA VAL A 246 4.02 -15.97 0.18
C VAL A 246 4.96 -16.20 1.36
N GLN A 247 4.63 -17.12 2.24
CA GLN A 247 5.32 -17.29 3.50
C GLN A 247 5.24 -18.72 4.06
N VAL A 248 6.15 -19.03 4.95
CA VAL A 248 6.01 -20.09 5.93
C VAL A 248 6.03 -19.42 7.31
N ARG A 249 5.05 -19.74 8.13
CA ARG A 249 4.92 -19.17 9.49
C ARG A 249 4.92 -20.25 10.55
N TRP A 250 5.45 -19.90 11.70
CA TRP A 250 5.37 -20.63 12.92
C TRP A 250 4.57 -19.86 13.96
N MET A 251 3.59 -20.51 14.58
CA MET A 251 2.67 -19.93 15.55
C MET A 251 2.84 -20.65 16.89
N PRO A 252 3.90 -20.35 17.67
CA PRO A 252 4.19 -21.04 18.94
C PRO A 252 3.12 -20.84 20.00
N ILE A 253 2.41 -19.71 19.96
CA ILE A 253 1.32 -19.39 20.86
C ILE A 253 0.07 -19.07 20.02
N ARG A 254 -1.00 -19.84 20.21
CA ARG A 254 -2.29 -19.74 19.50
C ARG A 254 -3.44 -19.74 20.51
N GLY A 255 -3.39 -18.87 21.49
CA GLY A 255 -4.45 -18.74 22.48
C GLY A 255 -5.39 -17.59 22.18
N GLU A 256 -6.65 -17.71 22.58
CA GLU A 256 -7.67 -16.66 22.45
C GLU A 256 -7.27 -15.31 23.07
N ARG A 257 -6.36 -15.33 24.05
CA ARG A 257 -5.92 -14.11 24.77
C ARG A 257 -4.57 -13.61 24.35
N ASN A 258 -3.73 -14.46 23.82
CA ASN A 258 -2.39 -14.10 23.38
C ASN A 258 -2.01 -14.99 22.20
N SER A 259 -1.42 -14.41 21.18
CA SER A 259 -0.84 -15.13 20.06
C SER A 259 0.53 -14.59 19.72
N VAL A 260 1.38 -15.45 19.16
CA VAL A 260 2.69 -15.10 18.63
C VAL A 260 2.85 -15.78 17.28
N THR A 261 3.23 -15.00 16.28
CA THR A 261 3.50 -15.51 14.94
C THR A 261 4.87 -15.02 14.50
N ILE A 262 5.65 -15.93 13.89
CA ILE A 262 6.93 -15.61 13.24
C ILE A 262 6.87 -16.18 11.83
N ALA A 263 7.30 -15.42 10.82
CA ALA A 263 7.26 -15.85 9.43
C ALA A 263 8.57 -15.57 8.71
N VAL A 264 8.83 -16.44 7.74
CA VAL A 264 9.80 -16.25 6.66
C VAL A 264 8.97 -15.98 5.40
N GLU A 265 9.14 -14.78 4.82
CA GLU A 265 8.34 -14.30 3.72
C GLU A 265 9.16 -14.17 2.43
N ARG A 266 8.48 -14.25 1.29
CA ARG A 266 9.10 -14.01 -0.01
C ARG A 266 9.61 -12.59 -0.08
N PRO A 267 10.91 -12.36 -0.36
CA PRO A 267 11.46 -11.03 -0.49
C PRO A 267 10.99 -10.37 -1.80
N GLY A 268 10.88 -9.06 -1.77
CA GLY A 268 10.56 -8.24 -2.92
C GLY A 268 10.63 -6.77 -2.53
N ALA A 269 11.13 -5.91 -3.41
CA ALA A 269 11.26 -4.49 -3.15
C ALA A 269 11.17 -3.70 -4.45
N SER A 270 10.81 -2.44 -4.34
CA SER A 270 10.82 -1.45 -5.41
C SER A 270 11.91 -0.41 -5.17
N ALA A 271 12.41 0.18 -6.26
CA ALA A 271 13.43 1.20 -6.21
C ALA A 271 13.15 2.29 -7.25
N ASP A 272 13.57 3.51 -6.92
CA ASP A 272 13.46 4.68 -7.77
C ASP A 272 14.86 5.17 -8.16
N GLY A 273 15.06 5.42 -9.46
CA GLY A 273 16.28 6.00 -10.03
C GLY A 273 16.42 7.50 -9.81
N GLY A 274 15.33 8.18 -9.43
CA GLY A 274 15.27 9.60 -9.17
C GLY A 274 15.86 10.43 -10.31
N ILE A 275 16.63 11.45 -9.97
CA ILE A 275 17.32 12.33 -10.96
C ILE A 275 18.37 11.61 -11.82
N TYR A 276 18.65 10.34 -11.53
CA TYR A 276 19.61 9.50 -12.26
C TYR A 276 18.93 8.40 -13.09
N ALA A 277 17.60 8.37 -13.16
CA ALA A 277 16.84 7.28 -13.81
C ALA A 277 17.27 7.03 -15.25
N ASP A 278 17.61 8.08 -16.01
CA ASP A 278 18.02 8.00 -17.41
C ASP A 278 19.51 7.67 -17.62
N ARG A 279 20.26 7.45 -16.55
CA ARG A 279 21.69 7.12 -16.67
C ARG A 279 21.87 5.68 -17.13
N ILE A 280 22.71 5.50 -18.14
CA ILE A 280 23.01 4.20 -18.75
C ILE A 280 23.59 3.19 -17.74
N GLU A 281 24.31 3.67 -16.73
CA GLU A 281 24.87 2.82 -15.68
C GLU A 281 23.80 2.11 -14.87
N LEU A 282 22.58 2.68 -14.74
CA LEU A 282 21.45 2.08 -14.03
C LEU A 282 20.70 1.03 -14.86
N SER A 283 20.85 1.02 -16.17
CA SER A 283 20.13 0.07 -17.05
C SER A 283 20.49 -1.40 -16.78
N ASN A 284 21.69 -1.65 -16.24
CA ASN A 284 22.20 -2.97 -15.90
C ASN A 284 21.98 -3.39 -14.46
N ILE A 285 21.36 -2.53 -13.63
CA ILE A 285 21.01 -2.87 -12.27
C ILE A 285 19.78 -3.78 -12.27
N LYS A 286 19.94 -4.94 -11.62
CA LYS A 286 18.86 -5.95 -11.51
C LYS A 286 18.62 -6.28 -10.04
N PRO A 287 17.35 -6.46 -9.60
CA PRO A 287 17.05 -6.89 -8.25
C PRO A 287 17.64 -8.27 -7.97
N ARG A 288 18.20 -8.45 -6.77
CA ARG A 288 18.75 -9.73 -6.30
C ARG A 288 18.39 -9.92 -4.83
N PHE A 289 17.41 -10.76 -4.58
CA PHE A 289 16.95 -11.10 -3.24
C PHE A 289 17.55 -12.46 -2.83
N ASN A 290 18.63 -12.44 -2.08
CA ASN A 290 19.37 -13.64 -1.63
C ASN A 290 19.09 -13.96 -0.16
N PHE A 291 18.16 -13.29 0.47
CA PHE A 291 17.71 -13.52 1.82
C PHE A 291 16.20 -13.24 1.91
N PRO A 292 15.41 -14.06 2.62
CA PRO A 292 13.97 -13.83 2.81
C PRO A 292 13.72 -12.65 3.76
N ASP A 293 12.53 -12.07 3.69
CA ASP A 293 12.05 -11.14 4.71
C ASP A 293 11.65 -11.93 5.96
N LEU A 294 11.98 -11.42 7.14
CA LEU A 294 11.64 -12.01 8.44
C LEU A 294 10.65 -11.10 9.15
N SER A 295 9.46 -11.60 9.45
CA SER A 295 8.42 -10.83 10.14
C SER A 295 7.86 -11.61 11.33
N GLY A 296 7.18 -10.88 12.22
CA GLY A 296 6.47 -11.51 13.32
C GLY A 296 5.66 -10.52 14.12
N ASN A 297 4.72 -11.06 14.89
CA ASN A 297 3.90 -10.28 15.80
C ASN A 297 3.68 -10.99 17.15
N VAL A 298 3.33 -10.15 18.12
CA VAL A 298 2.75 -10.53 19.40
C VAL A 298 1.43 -9.79 19.54
N ARG A 299 0.36 -10.52 19.79
CA ARG A 299 -0.99 -9.98 19.95
C ARG A 299 -1.58 -10.36 21.29
N ILE A 300 -2.27 -9.40 21.91
CA ILE A 300 -2.92 -9.53 23.20
C ILE A 300 -4.39 -9.14 23.03
N ASP A 301 -5.30 -10.11 23.17
CA ASP A 301 -6.74 -9.91 23.08
C ASP A 301 -7.38 -9.86 24.47
N ARG A 302 -8.25 -8.90 24.70
CA ARG A 302 -8.96 -8.65 25.97
C ARG A 302 -10.39 -8.19 25.70
N ASN A 303 -11.19 -8.12 26.75
CA ASN A 303 -12.58 -7.65 26.64
C ASN A 303 -12.72 -6.21 26.11
N TRP A 304 -11.67 -5.42 26.23
CA TRP A 304 -11.63 -4.04 25.73
C TRP A 304 -11.19 -3.94 24.26
N GLY A 305 -10.76 -5.03 23.67
CA GLY A 305 -10.22 -5.09 22.30
C GLY A 305 -8.89 -5.83 22.25
N HIS A 306 -8.03 -5.47 21.31
CA HIS A 306 -6.69 -6.06 21.19
C HIS A 306 -5.59 -5.00 21.10
N LEU A 307 -4.38 -5.43 21.36
CA LEU A 307 -3.13 -4.72 21.07
C LEU A 307 -2.20 -5.67 20.34
N GLN A 308 -1.67 -5.26 19.19
CA GLN A 308 -0.67 -6.01 18.46
C GLN A 308 0.59 -5.16 18.27
N PHE A 309 1.73 -5.78 18.53
CA PHE A 309 3.04 -5.26 18.13
C PHE A 309 3.64 -6.21 17.10
N ALA A 310 4.02 -5.66 15.95
CA ALA A 310 4.64 -6.42 14.87
C ALA A 310 5.96 -5.78 14.43
N SER A 311 6.85 -6.59 13.87
CA SER A 311 8.13 -6.12 13.34
C SER A 311 8.54 -6.92 12.10
N ILE A 312 9.39 -6.29 11.28
CA ILE A 312 9.98 -6.90 10.08
C ILE A 312 11.43 -6.49 9.93
N VAL A 313 12.27 -7.41 9.38
CA VAL A 313 13.63 -7.13 8.94
C VAL A 313 13.83 -7.71 7.55
N ARG A 314 14.44 -6.93 6.66
CA ARG A 314 14.58 -7.23 5.23
C ARG A 314 16.02 -6.98 4.76
N LYS A 315 16.47 -7.73 3.74
CA LYS A 315 17.67 -7.43 2.99
C LYS A 315 17.31 -7.14 1.54
N ILE A 316 17.29 -5.89 1.16
CA ILE A 316 16.99 -5.43 -0.18
C ILE A 316 18.30 -5.35 -0.97
N GLY A 317 18.46 -6.20 -1.97
CA GLY A 317 19.70 -6.32 -2.74
C GLY A 317 19.51 -6.17 -4.24
N TRP A 318 20.59 -5.79 -4.92
CA TRP A 318 20.68 -5.66 -6.36
C TRP A 318 22.08 -6.00 -6.85
N VAL A 319 22.20 -6.31 -8.14
CA VAL A 319 23.47 -6.57 -8.80
C VAL A 319 23.62 -5.66 -10.01
N ASP A 320 24.84 -5.27 -10.28
CA ASP A 320 25.24 -4.69 -11.55
C ASP A 320 25.69 -5.83 -12.47
N THR A 321 25.01 -5.96 -13.62
CA THR A 321 25.31 -7.00 -14.62
C THR A 321 26.19 -6.48 -15.76
N SER A 322 26.70 -5.26 -15.65
CA SER A 322 27.64 -4.69 -16.62
C SER A 322 29.08 -5.16 -16.36
N ASP A 323 29.89 -5.19 -17.44
CA ASP A 323 31.33 -5.40 -17.36
C ASP A 323 32.11 -4.10 -17.02
N ASN A 324 31.41 -3.09 -16.48
CA ASN A 324 32.00 -1.81 -16.15
C ASN A 324 32.95 -1.94 -14.93
N PRO A 325 34.12 -1.27 -14.92
CA PRO A 325 35.02 -1.28 -13.77
C PRO A 325 34.39 -0.68 -12.49
N ILE A 326 33.32 0.08 -12.63
CA ILE A 326 32.53 0.64 -11.55
C ILE A 326 31.33 -0.27 -11.28
N ASN A 327 31.36 -1.04 -10.22
CA ASN A 327 30.26 -1.91 -9.81
C ASN A 327 29.29 -1.15 -8.91
N LEU A 328 28.04 -0.97 -9.37
CA LEU A 328 26.95 -0.34 -8.63
C LEU A 328 26.10 -1.36 -7.83
N GLY A 329 26.45 -2.66 -7.87
CA GLY A 329 25.76 -3.69 -7.09
C GLY A 329 25.86 -3.45 -5.58
N GLY A 330 24.85 -3.87 -4.82
CA GLY A 330 24.84 -3.65 -3.38
C GLY A 330 23.60 -4.18 -2.66
N SER A 331 23.42 -3.76 -1.44
CA SER A 331 22.22 -4.03 -0.64
C SER A 331 22.03 -3.00 0.47
N VAL A 332 20.78 -2.83 0.90
CA VAL A 332 20.41 -2.09 2.12
C VAL A 332 19.62 -3.00 3.05
N VAL A 333 19.64 -2.69 4.34
CA VAL A 333 18.77 -3.33 5.33
C VAL A 333 17.51 -2.49 5.47
N GLY A 334 16.35 -3.10 5.25
CA GLY A 334 15.06 -2.55 5.61
C GLY A 334 14.62 -3.11 6.97
N TRP A 335 13.87 -2.33 7.72
CA TRP A 335 13.29 -2.74 8.99
C TRP A 335 12.04 -1.93 9.30
N GLY A 336 11.13 -2.49 10.10
CA GLY A 336 9.94 -1.76 10.51
C GLY A 336 9.32 -2.31 11.77
N VAL A 337 8.54 -1.43 12.42
CA VAL A 337 7.69 -1.76 13.55
C VAL A 337 6.27 -1.26 13.27
N ASN A 338 5.28 -1.99 13.77
CA ASN A 338 3.86 -1.66 13.66
C ASN A 338 3.18 -1.89 15.01
N LEU A 339 2.51 -0.87 15.52
CA LEU A 339 1.67 -0.94 16.73
C LEU A 339 0.24 -0.65 16.33
N SER A 340 -0.65 -1.62 16.55
CA SER A 340 -2.05 -1.56 16.15
C SER A 340 -3.00 -1.99 17.26
N SER A 341 -4.21 -1.49 17.21
CA SER A 341 -5.22 -1.76 18.25
C SER A 341 -6.64 -1.49 17.76
N ASN A 342 -7.56 -2.39 18.12
CA ASN A 342 -8.99 -2.11 18.15
C ASN A 342 -9.41 -1.89 19.60
N LEU A 343 -9.93 -0.70 19.92
CA LEU A 343 -10.37 -0.33 21.27
C LEU A 343 -11.89 -0.18 21.30
N LYS A 344 -12.56 -0.97 22.12
CA LYS A 344 -13.99 -0.82 22.42
C LYS A 344 -14.18 0.38 23.36
N VAL A 345 -14.36 1.57 22.76
CA VAL A 345 -14.57 2.83 23.51
C VAL A 345 -15.92 2.80 24.24
N SER A 346 -16.93 2.19 23.62
CA SER A 346 -18.25 1.93 24.22
C SER A 346 -18.86 0.65 23.62
N LYS A 347 -20.11 0.36 23.97
CA LYS A 347 -20.86 -0.76 23.37
C LYS A 347 -21.11 -0.59 21.86
N THR A 348 -21.09 0.64 21.39
CA THR A 348 -21.42 1.01 20.00
C THR A 348 -20.26 1.66 19.25
N ASN A 349 -19.13 1.90 19.91
CA ASN A 349 -17.98 2.58 19.33
C ASN A 349 -16.71 1.72 19.42
N LEU A 350 -16.09 1.48 18.26
CA LEU A 350 -14.83 0.78 18.12
C LEU A 350 -13.80 1.71 17.47
N ALA A 351 -12.77 2.09 18.21
CA ALA A 351 -11.65 2.83 17.64
C ALA A 351 -10.65 1.86 17.02
N LYS A 352 -10.18 2.17 15.81
CA LYS A 352 -9.19 1.42 15.04
C LYS A 352 -7.96 2.29 14.83
N LEU A 353 -6.85 1.86 15.39
CA LEU A 353 -5.64 2.66 15.52
C LEU A 353 -4.43 1.89 15.04
N GLU A 354 -3.57 2.52 14.25
CA GLU A 354 -2.28 1.97 13.84
C GLU A 354 -1.25 3.07 13.72
N VAL A 355 -0.03 2.78 14.15
CA VAL A 355 1.17 3.57 13.88
C VAL A 355 2.27 2.63 13.43
N SER A 356 2.81 2.86 12.24
CA SER A 356 3.91 2.11 11.66
C SER A 356 5.09 3.04 11.34
N TYR A 357 6.30 2.55 11.54
CA TYR A 357 7.52 3.27 11.20
C TYR A 357 8.62 2.29 10.80
N GLY A 358 9.43 2.68 9.81
CA GLY A 358 10.59 1.90 9.41
C GLY A 358 11.26 2.46 8.16
N ASP A 359 12.32 1.80 7.72
CA ASP A 359 13.08 2.13 6.54
C ASP A 359 12.98 0.99 5.51
N GLY A 360 12.63 1.30 4.26
CA GLY A 360 12.52 0.30 3.20
C GLY A 360 11.40 -0.73 3.44
N ILE A 361 10.24 -0.28 3.92
CA ILE A 361 9.04 -1.09 4.15
C ILE A 361 7.83 -0.60 3.35
N GLU A 362 8.02 0.27 2.38
CA GLU A 362 6.96 0.89 1.59
C GLU A 362 6.13 -0.13 0.85
N ASN A 363 6.72 -1.25 0.39
CA ASN A 363 5.99 -2.36 -0.24
C ASN A 363 5.05 -3.09 0.73
N TYR A 364 5.20 -2.93 2.03
CA TYR A 364 4.29 -3.45 3.05
C TYR A 364 3.21 -2.44 3.44
N MET A 365 3.37 -1.16 3.05
CA MET A 365 2.35 -0.13 3.27
C MET A 365 1.23 -0.26 2.24
N ASN A 366 0.04 0.18 2.60
CA ASN A 366 -1.12 0.16 1.72
C ASN A 366 -0.96 1.07 0.50
N ASP A 367 -0.37 2.25 0.68
CA ASP A 367 -0.16 3.20 -0.41
C ASP A 367 1.13 4.01 -0.23
N ALA A 368 2.27 3.41 -0.62
CA ALA A 368 3.57 4.06 -0.65
C ALA A 368 4.32 3.71 -1.95
N PRO A 369 5.23 4.57 -2.43
CA PRO A 369 5.76 4.43 -3.78
C PRO A 369 6.88 3.37 -3.89
N VAL A 370 7.99 3.54 -3.17
CA VAL A 370 9.20 2.70 -3.34
C VAL A 370 9.96 2.53 -2.03
N ASP A 371 10.58 1.34 -1.83
CA ASP A 371 11.38 1.01 -0.64
C ASP A 371 12.76 1.68 -0.66
N VAL A 372 13.32 1.89 -1.86
CA VAL A 372 14.71 2.34 -2.03
C VAL A 372 14.76 3.54 -2.97
N GLY A 373 15.32 4.63 -2.49
CA GLY A 373 15.64 5.82 -3.28
C GLY A 373 17.14 5.96 -3.50
N ILE A 374 17.53 7.01 -4.25
CA ILE A 374 18.92 7.35 -4.51
C ILE A 374 19.36 8.54 -3.65
N GLY A 375 20.43 8.36 -2.86
CA GLY A 375 21.09 9.42 -2.15
C GLY A 375 21.96 10.29 -3.08
N ARG A 376 22.03 11.59 -2.82
CA ARG A 376 23.02 12.46 -3.45
C ARG A 376 24.40 12.16 -2.88
N THR A 377 25.34 11.89 -3.76
CA THR A 377 26.78 11.89 -3.40
C THR A 377 27.39 13.25 -3.73
N PRO A 378 28.49 13.63 -3.06
CA PRO A 378 29.17 14.89 -3.36
C PRO A 378 29.53 15.02 -4.84
N PRO A 379 29.52 16.25 -5.42
CA PRO A 379 29.74 16.49 -6.84
C PRO A 379 31.06 15.94 -7.40
N ASN A 380 32.05 15.73 -6.55
CA ASN A 380 33.39 15.27 -6.94
C ASN A 380 33.59 13.75 -6.76
N SER A 381 32.54 12.99 -6.49
CA SER A 381 32.62 11.53 -6.38
C SER A 381 32.60 10.90 -7.77
N LEU A 382 33.51 9.96 -8.01
CA LEU A 382 33.49 9.11 -9.21
C LEU A 382 32.23 8.22 -9.27
N LEU A 383 31.60 7.98 -8.12
CA LEU A 383 30.37 7.22 -7.96
C LEU A 383 29.29 8.10 -7.33
N PRO A 384 28.56 8.90 -8.12
CA PRO A 384 27.56 9.81 -7.57
C PRO A 384 26.27 9.12 -7.10
N ILE A 385 26.15 7.81 -7.27
CA ILE A 385 24.89 7.07 -7.06
C ILE A 385 25.04 6.12 -5.86
N LYS A 386 24.21 6.31 -4.84
CA LYS A 386 24.12 5.42 -3.69
C LYS A 386 22.64 5.16 -3.37
N ALA A 387 22.24 3.90 -3.39
CA ALA A 387 20.90 3.51 -2.97
C ALA A 387 20.77 3.60 -1.44
N VAL A 388 19.61 4.07 -0.98
CA VAL A 388 19.26 4.21 0.45
C VAL A 388 17.85 3.70 0.68
N ALA A 389 17.64 2.95 1.77
CA ALA A 389 16.29 2.62 2.21
C ALA A 389 15.59 3.90 2.63
N LEU A 390 14.32 4.07 2.21
CA LEU A 390 13.56 5.27 2.54
C LEU A 390 12.83 5.08 3.87
N PRO A 391 12.85 6.07 4.77
CA PRO A 391 12.03 6.03 5.97
C PRO A 391 10.58 6.38 5.67
N VAL A 392 9.64 5.60 6.22
CA VAL A 392 8.19 5.84 6.14
C VAL A 392 7.54 5.84 7.51
N LEU A 393 6.62 6.79 7.72
CA LEU A 393 5.70 6.86 8.86
C LEU A 393 4.28 6.69 8.35
N GLY A 394 3.56 5.68 8.89
CA GLY A 394 2.14 5.48 8.67
C GLY A 394 1.33 5.75 9.93
N ILE A 395 0.16 6.38 9.77
CA ILE A 395 -0.80 6.62 10.86
C ILE A 395 -2.20 6.29 10.36
N VAL A 396 -2.96 5.57 11.19
CA VAL A 396 -4.39 5.25 10.97
C VAL A 396 -5.15 5.55 12.24
N ALA A 397 -6.26 6.28 12.13
CA ALA A 397 -7.15 6.58 13.24
C ALA A 397 -8.60 6.66 12.75
N PHE A 398 -9.40 5.65 13.04
CA PHE A 398 -10.81 5.55 12.65
C PHE A 398 -11.69 5.23 13.85
N LEU A 399 -12.96 5.58 13.73
CA LEU A 399 -14.01 5.23 14.67
C LEU A 399 -15.16 4.59 13.90
N ASP A 400 -15.41 3.31 14.18
CA ASP A 400 -16.61 2.62 13.73
C ASP A 400 -17.72 2.80 14.77
N HIS A 401 -18.93 3.14 14.31
CA HIS A 401 -20.10 3.33 15.16
C HIS A 401 -21.27 2.47 14.69
N THR A 402 -21.94 1.83 15.63
CA THR A 402 -23.17 1.06 15.41
C THR A 402 -24.35 1.84 15.96
N TRP A 403 -25.21 2.35 15.07
CA TRP A 403 -26.42 3.11 15.41
C TRP A 403 -27.58 2.21 15.86
N GLY A 404 -27.53 0.94 15.52
CA GLY A 404 -28.54 -0.07 15.83
C GLY A 404 -28.36 -1.30 14.95
N GLU A 405 -29.39 -2.14 14.85
CA GLU A 405 -29.30 -3.41 14.10
C GLU A 405 -29.08 -3.23 12.59
N ARG A 406 -29.43 -2.08 12.02
CA ARG A 406 -29.45 -1.87 10.58
C ARG A 406 -28.52 -0.78 10.07
N PHE A 407 -27.94 0.03 10.93
CA PHE A 407 -27.10 1.13 10.50
C PHE A 407 -25.75 1.10 11.21
N THR A 408 -24.71 1.26 10.41
CA THR A 408 -23.33 1.47 10.88
C THR A 408 -22.71 2.65 10.15
N SER A 409 -21.71 3.23 10.75
CA SER A 409 -20.87 4.24 10.10
C SER A 409 -19.42 4.09 10.51
N SER A 410 -18.53 4.56 9.66
CA SER A 410 -17.11 4.70 9.95
C SER A 410 -16.67 6.09 9.56
N GLY A 411 -15.76 6.66 10.33
CA GLY A 411 -15.13 7.93 9.97
C GLY A 411 -13.75 8.04 10.58
N GLY A 412 -12.82 8.61 9.81
CA GLY A 412 -11.46 8.74 10.30
C GLY A 412 -10.48 9.28 9.28
N PHE A 413 -9.22 9.12 9.61
CA PHE A 413 -8.09 9.72 8.93
C PHE A 413 -6.90 8.77 8.88
N SER A 414 -6.13 8.87 7.80
CA SER A 414 -4.85 8.18 7.64
C SER A 414 -3.83 9.08 6.96
N MET A 415 -2.56 8.81 7.21
CA MET A 415 -1.42 9.51 6.62
C MET A 415 -0.27 8.54 6.36
N ALA A 416 0.35 8.65 5.20
CA ALA A 416 1.66 8.09 4.89
C ALA A 416 2.64 9.22 4.59
N ASN A 417 3.81 9.21 5.23
CA ASN A 417 4.85 10.23 5.06
C ASN A 417 6.19 9.56 4.79
N ILE A 418 6.81 9.88 3.64
CA ILE A 418 8.10 9.37 3.22
C ILE A 418 9.18 10.41 3.52
N SER A 419 10.28 10.00 4.11
CA SER A 419 11.47 10.83 4.20
C SER A 419 12.31 10.64 2.93
N ASN A 420 12.03 11.46 1.93
CA ASN A 420 12.66 11.35 0.61
C ASN A 420 14.18 11.53 0.67
N SER A 421 14.90 10.79 -0.17
CA SER A 421 16.34 10.95 -0.34
C SER A 421 16.67 12.12 -1.27
N GLY A 422 17.87 12.69 -1.10
CA GLY A 422 18.28 13.88 -1.87
C GLY A 422 18.45 13.65 -3.38
N GLY A 423 18.40 12.42 -3.87
CA GLY A 423 18.47 12.06 -5.28
C GLY A 423 17.10 11.78 -5.92
N GLN A 424 16.02 11.82 -5.18
CA GLN A 424 14.68 11.70 -5.74
C GLN A 424 14.25 12.97 -6.49
N LEU A 425 13.28 12.83 -7.40
CA LEU A 425 12.76 13.98 -8.17
C LEU A 425 11.95 14.92 -7.26
N PRO A 426 11.93 16.23 -7.55
CA PRO A 426 11.09 17.18 -6.80
C PRO A 426 9.60 16.85 -6.81
N SER A 427 9.11 16.18 -7.88
CA SER A 427 7.72 15.74 -8.07
C SER A 427 7.42 14.38 -7.45
N ASP A 428 8.41 13.68 -6.85
CA ASP A 428 8.16 12.41 -6.20
C ASP A 428 7.22 12.56 -5.01
N PHE A 429 6.50 11.49 -4.71
CA PHE A 429 5.58 11.45 -3.59
C PHE A 429 6.33 11.63 -2.26
N HIS A 430 5.86 12.56 -1.45
CA HIS A 430 6.38 12.84 -0.12
C HIS A 430 5.38 12.45 0.97
N ARG A 431 4.12 12.90 0.83
CA ARG A 431 3.10 12.67 1.83
C ARG A 431 1.73 12.50 1.20
N GLY A 432 0.97 11.56 1.73
CA GLY A 432 -0.43 11.38 1.39
C GLY A 432 -1.31 11.44 2.60
N TYR A 433 -2.49 12.04 2.43
CA TYR A 433 -3.56 12.06 3.41
C TYR A 433 -4.79 11.38 2.86
N TYR A 434 -5.52 10.70 3.72
CA TYR A 434 -6.76 10.01 3.41
C TYR A 434 -7.77 10.20 4.54
N SER A 435 -9.00 10.52 4.20
CA SER A 435 -10.10 10.64 5.16
C SER A 435 -11.40 10.17 4.55
N VAL A 436 -12.20 9.51 5.36
CA VAL A 436 -13.49 8.92 4.95
C VAL A 436 -14.55 9.15 6.02
N GLY A 437 -15.79 9.28 5.56
CA GLY A 437 -16.98 9.23 6.40
C GLY A 437 -18.13 8.58 5.67
N ASN A 438 -18.81 7.58 6.26
CA ASN A 438 -19.87 6.85 5.63
C ASN A 438 -21.11 6.64 6.51
N LEU A 439 -22.18 6.22 5.85
CA LEU A 439 -23.37 5.64 6.48
C LEU A 439 -23.78 4.41 5.68
N LEU A 440 -23.77 3.24 6.34
CA LEU A 440 -24.10 1.95 5.77
C LEU A 440 -25.42 1.43 6.33
N TYR A 441 -26.27 0.92 5.44
CA TYR A 441 -27.55 0.31 5.76
C TYR A 441 -27.51 -1.19 5.48
N HIS A 442 -27.92 -1.99 6.46
CA HIS A 442 -27.98 -3.44 6.42
C HIS A 442 -29.43 -3.91 6.51
N PRO A 443 -30.18 -3.98 5.40
CA PRO A 443 -31.58 -4.45 5.41
C PRO A 443 -31.69 -5.88 5.90
N THR A 444 -30.66 -6.69 5.66
CA THR A 444 -30.46 -8.04 6.16
C THR A 444 -28.97 -8.27 6.48
N PRO A 445 -28.61 -9.30 7.25
CA PRO A 445 -27.19 -9.61 7.51
C PRO A 445 -26.35 -9.92 6.26
N LYS A 446 -26.99 -10.18 5.11
CA LYS A 446 -26.31 -10.52 3.84
C LYS A 446 -26.37 -9.42 2.79
N VAL A 447 -26.88 -8.25 3.13
CA VAL A 447 -26.98 -7.13 2.20
C VAL A 447 -26.48 -5.87 2.89
N THR A 448 -25.48 -5.24 2.29
CA THR A 448 -24.99 -3.91 2.70
C THR A 448 -25.15 -2.96 1.54
N MET A 449 -25.68 -1.78 1.81
CA MET A 449 -25.70 -0.67 0.88
C MET A 449 -25.42 0.62 1.63
N GLY A 450 -24.79 1.58 0.97
CA GLY A 450 -24.48 2.84 1.65
C GLY A 450 -23.78 3.85 0.78
N GLY A 451 -23.62 5.02 1.37
CA GLY A 451 -22.89 6.14 0.78
C GLY A 451 -21.68 6.50 1.61
N GLU A 452 -20.63 6.92 0.94
CA GLU A 452 -19.36 7.29 1.52
C GLU A 452 -18.80 8.54 0.85
N PHE A 453 -18.38 9.49 1.65
CA PHE A 453 -17.59 10.64 1.23
C PHE A 453 -16.13 10.41 1.56
N GLN A 454 -15.26 10.70 0.61
CA GLN A 454 -13.83 10.47 0.70
C GLN A 454 -13.07 11.73 0.34
N TRP A 455 -11.92 11.94 0.97
CA TRP A 455 -10.96 12.96 0.63
C TRP A 455 -9.55 12.39 0.65
N GLY A 456 -8.77 12.67 -0.41
CA GLY A 456 -7.37 12.34 -0.51
C GLY A 456 -6.54 13.55 -0.94
N GLN A 457 -5.30 13.60 -0.45
CA GLN A 457 -4.32 14.60 -0.86
C GLN A 457 -2.96 13.93 -1.10
N ARG A 458 -2.32 14.32 -2.19
CA ARG A 458 -0.91 14.09 -2.48
C ARG A 458 -0.13 15.37 -2.22
N VAL A 459 1.06 15.25 -1.64
CA VAL A 459 2.06 16.30 -1.53
C VAL A 459 3.36 15.79 -2.13
N ASN A 460 3.93 16.53 -3.06
CA ASN A 460 5.22 16.22 -3.67
C ASN A 460 6.40 16.57 -2.76
N PHE A 461 7.56 16.04 -3.09
CA PHE A 461 8.76 16.14 -2.25
C PHE A 461 9.26 17.58 -2.08
N SER A 462 9.51 18.32 -3.18
CA SER A 462 10.18 19.61 -3.06
C SER A 462 9.85 20.65 -4.13
N ASP A 463 8.92 20.37 -5.04
CA ASP A 463 8.47 21.33 -6.06
C ASP A 463 7.33 22.23 -5.58
N GLY A 464 6.79 21.97 -4.38
CA GLY A 464 5.67 22.72 -3.81
C GLY A 464 4.30 22.34 -4.37
N PHE A 465 4.23 21.39 -5.31
CA PHE A 465 2.97 20.92 -5.86
C PHE A 465 2.24 19.99 -4.90
N HIS A 466 0.92 20.12 -4.87
CA HIS A 466 0.02 19.20 -4.19
C HIS A 466 -1.29 19.09 -4.96
N SER A 467 -1.92 17.94 -4.88
CA SER A 467 -3.21 17.67 -5.50
C SER A 467 -4.18 17.07 -4.49
N ASN A 468 -5.47 17.32 -4.72
CA ASN A 468 -6.55 16.81 -3.91
C ASN A 468 -7.58 16.13 -4.78
N ASP A 469 -8.22 15.11 -4.23
CA ASP A 469 -9.45 14.58 -4.77
C ASP A 469 -10.50 14.47 -3.67
N TYR A 470 -11.75 14.74 -4.05
CA TYR A 470 -12.96 14.52 -3.28
C TYR A 470 -13.82 13.55 -4.06
N ARG A 471 -14.40 12.58 -3.36
CA ARG A 471 -15.16 11.51 -3.99
C ARG A 471 -16.43 11.22 -3.21
N ILE A 472 -17.49 10.89 -3.92
CA ILE A 472 -18.72 10.30 -3.35
C ILE A 472 -18.86 8.91 -3.97
N GLN A 473 -19.04 7.90 -3.12
CA GLN A 473 -19.25 6.52 -3.55
C GLN A 473 -20.57 5.99 -2.97
N PHE A 474 -21.27 5.18 -3.78
CA PHE A 474 -22.39 4.34 -3.37
C PHE A 474 -22.10 2.90 -3.75
N SER A 475 -22.35 1.98 -2.82
CA SER A 475 -22.11 0.56 -3.05
C SER A 475 -23.31 -0.30 -2.64
N PHE A 476 -23.44 -1.40 -3.37
CA PHE A 476 -24.39 -2.48 -3.08
C PHE A 476 -23.63 -3.79 -2.99
N LYS A 477 -23.63 -4.44 -1.81
CA LYS A 477 -22.93 -5.68 -1.56
C LYS A 477 -23.92 -6.77 -1.15
N TYR A 478 -23.79 -7.93 -1.78
CA TYR A 478 -24.60 -9.12 -1.54
C TYR A 478 -23.68 -10.25 -1.11
N ASP A 479 -23.69 -10.60 0.19
CA ASP A 479 -22.86 -11.66 0.76
C ASP A 479 -23.55 -13.03 0.64
N TRP A 480 -22.76 -14.06 0.37
CA TRP A 480 -23.18 -15.44 0.46
C TRP A 480 -22.16 -16.26 1.21
N ASP A 481 -22.67 -17.24 1.94
CA ASP A 481 -21.88 -18.30 2.57
C ASP A 481 -22.69 -19.59 2.62
N LYS A 482 -22.01 -20.72 2.40
CA LYS A 482 -22.60 -22.04 2.48
C LYS A 482 -21.61 -23.03 3.05
N SER A 483 -21.93 -23.61 4.19
CA SER A 483 -21.10 -24.61 4.84
C SER A 483 -21.64 -26.02 4.58
N PHE A 484 -20.74 -26.93 4.26
CA PHE A 484 -20.99 -28.36 4.09
C PHE A 484 -20.18 -29.12 5.14
N LYS A 485 -20.80 -30.08 5.79
CA LYS A 485 -20.15 -31.01 6.72
C LYS A 485 -20.21 -32.41 6.13
N PHE A 486 -19.09 -33.11 6.11
CA PHE A 486 -18.98 -34.43 5.58
C PHE A 486 -18.71 -35.44 6.73
N PRO A 487 -19.19 -36.67 6.64
CA PRO A 487 -18.74 -37.72 7.57
C PRO A 487 -17.20 -37.84 7.48
N SER A 488 -16.53 -38.01 8.61
CA SER A 488 -15.09 -38.36 8.59
C SER A 488 -14.89 -39.64 7.79
N LEU A 489 -13.98 -39.64 6.83
CA LEU A 489 -13.54 -40.84 6.11
C LEU A 489 -12.87 -41.84 7.03
#